data_696148d1e1c3a917acb31f3f519858d8
#
_entry.id   696148d1e1c3a917acb31f3f519858d8
#
_cell.length_a   1.000
_cell.length_b   1.000
_cell.length_c   1.000
_cell.angle_alpha   90.00
_cell.angle_beta   90.00
_cell.angle_gamma   90.00
#
_symmetry.space_group_name_H-M   'P 1'
#
loop_
_entity.id
_entity.type
_entity.pdbx_description
1 polymer ?
#
loop_
_entity_poly.entity_id
_entity_poly.type
_entity_poly.pdbx_seq_one_letter_code
_entity_poly.pdbx_strand_id
1 'polypeptide(L)'
;MATHSTGSLAVTGAEGARRVLAVLQAFTPGRHTLTARDLAESTGIPLPSMYRYIALLRETGLLIGDERGCYHLSARLISLARAAEAAESIIEIADPVMRALAMECGETVILVRLVARSPVCVHRVESAHHLRAAFEPGQPLPLNRGASSKVLLSGLPEQVRRDYLRQFAATDPDAVSRMQEAARLAAERGWAVSEEEIDRGVWAASAAVTDGRSTVAALTVPSPLVRAPDELQERLLAQVRKAAAVLSERLAAAHG
;
A
#
# COMPACT_ATOMS: atom_id res chain seq x y z
N MET A 1 15.06 -34.17 0.46
CA MET A 1 15.05 -33.07 1.43
C MET A 1 15.81 -31.90 0.77
N ALA A 2 15.10 -30.99 0.16
CA ALA A 2 15.69 -29.77 -0.45
C ALA A 2 15.29 -28.59 0.47
N THR A 3 16.26 -28.09 1.21
CA THR A 3 16.14 -26.90 2.06
C THR A 3 16.05 -25.68 1.14
N HIS A 4 14.86 -25.12 0.96
CA HIS A 4 14.71 -23.81 0.34
C HIS A 4 15.18 -22.74 1.34
N SER A 5 16.44 -22.34 1.17
CA SER A 5 17.00 -21.14 1.78
C SER A 5 16.27 -19.91 1.20
N THR A 6 15.37 -19.31 1.97
CA THR A 6 14.80 -17.98 1.70
C THR A 6 15.84 -16.91 2.00
N GLY A 7 16.91 -16.88 1.17
CA GLY A 7 17.89 -15.82 1.17
C GLY A 7 17.27 -14.52 0.68
N SER A 8 17.69 -13.40 1.27
CA SER A 8 17.43 -12.01 0.86
C SER A 8 17.28 -11.89 -0.66
N LEU A 9 16.14 -11.35 -1.13
CA LEU A 9 15.84 -11.06 -2.55
C LEU A 9 16.73 -9.94 -3.16
N ALA A 10 17.88 -9.66 -2.60
CA ALA A 10 18.84 -8.74 -3.17
C ALA A 10 19.51 -9.37 -4.40
N VAL A 11 19.01 -9.04 -5.58
CA VAL A 11 19.63 -9.45 -6.84
C VAL A 11 21.05 -8.88 -6.90
N THR A 12 22.06 -9.74 -6.90
CA THR A 12 23.48 -9.36 -6.95
C THR A 12 23.79 -8.67 -8.28
N GLY A 13 24.59 -7.59 -8.27
CA GLY A 13 24.95 -6.85 -9.49
C GLY A 13 23.94 -5.83 -9.99
N ALA A 14 22.75 -5.72 -9.38
CA ALA A 14 21.69 -4.80 -9.82
C ALA A 14 21.71 -3.43 -9.11
N GLU A 15 22.82 -3.06 -8.46
CA GLU A 15 22.91 -1.82 -7.67
C GLU A 15 22.62 -0.56 -8.50
N GLY A 16 23.14 -0.47 -9.72
CA GLY A 16 22.84 0.64 -10.63
C GLY A 16 21.35 0.74 -10.97
N ALA A 17 20.72 -0.39 -11.27
CA ALA A 17 19.29 -0.44 -11.58
C ALA A 17 18.42 -0.04 -10.36
N ARG A 18 18.78 -0.51 -9.16
CA ARG A 18 18.08 -0.09 -7.91
C ARG A 18 18.14 1.41 -7.73
N ARG A 19 19.28 2.03 -7.97
CA ARG A 19 19.45 3.49 -7.85
C ARG A 19 18.59 4.25 -8.86
N VAL A 20 18.49 3.77 -10.10
CA VAL A 20 17.60 4.35 -11.12
C VAL A 20 16.14 4.27 -10.66
N LEU A 21 15.70 3.10 -10.16
CA LEU A 21 14.34 2.92 -9.64
C LEU A 21 14.09 3.78 -8.40
N ALA A 22 15.07 3.95 -7.50
CA ALA A 22 14.96 4.82 -6.35
C ALA A 22 14.73 6.29 -6.75
N VAL A 23 15.31 6.76 -7.86
CA VAL A 23 15.04 8.10 -8.39
C VAL A 23 13.57 8.28 -8.78
N LEU A 24 12.96 7.28 -9.45
CA LEU A 24 11.53 7.33 -9.78
C LEU A 24 10.64 7.33 -8.54
N GLN A 25 10.99 6.53 -7.53
CA GLN A 25 10.24 6.41 -6.28
C GLN A 25 10.35 7.63 -5.35
N ALA A 26 11.30 8.55 -5.60
CA ALA A 26 11.43 9.80 -4.86
C ALA A 26 10.30 10.80 -5.15
N PHE A 27 9.61 10.66 -6.30
CA PHE A 27 8.46 11.46 -6.64
C PHE A 27 7.20 10.94 -5.95
N THR A 28 6.45 11.85 -5.33
CA THR A 28 5.18 11.54 -4.65
C THR A 28 4.15 12.62 -4.99
N PRO A 29 2.84 12.43 -4.73
CA PRO A 29 1.81 13.44 -4.99
C PRO A 29 2.11 14.82 -4.40
N GLY A 30 2.76 14.88 -3.22
CA GLY A 30 3.19 16.15 -2.60
C GLY A 30 4.56 16.66 -3.06
N ARG A 31 5.31 15.86 -3.84
CA ARG A 31 6.67 16.17 -4.34
C ARG A 31 6.80 15.77 -5.80
N HIS A 32 5.99 16.41 -6.65
CA HIS A 32 5.90 16.09 -8.09
C HIS A 32 6.97 16.77 -8.95
N THR A 33 7.67 17.76 -8.41
CA THR A 33 8.76 18.47 -9.09
C THR A 33 9.96 18.54 -8.15
N LEU A 34 11.13 18.04 -8.60
CA LEU A 34 12.34 17.91 -7.79
C LEU A 34 13.57 18.34 -8.60
N THR A 35 14.53 19.00 -7.93
CA THR A 35 15.86 19.25 -8.49
C THR A 35 16.76 18.01 -8.35
N ALA A 36 17.89 17.98 -9.07
CA ALA A 36 18.90 16.94 -8.91
C ALA A 36 19.44 16.86 -7.47
N ARG A 37 19.47 17.99 -6.75
CA ARG A 37 19.89 18.06 -5.34
C ARG A 37 18.84 17.41 -4.43
N ASP A 38 17.54 17.73 -4.60
CA ASP A 38 16.45 17.12 -3.83
C ASP A 38 16.42 15.60 -4.00
N LEU A 39 16.65 15.14 -5.23
CA LEU A 39 16.75 13.72 -5.56
C LEU A 39 17.96 13.07 -4.87
N ALA A 40 19.11 13.73 -4.89
CA ALA A 40 20.32 13.24 -4.23
C ALA A 40 20.14 13.13 -2.71
N GLU A 41 19.56 14.15 -2.08
CA GLU A 41 19.29 14.18 -0.65
C GLU A 41 18.28 13.10 -0.23
N SER A 42 17.17 12.96 -0.99
CA SER A 42 16.12 11.97 -0.63
C SER A 42 16.51 10.51 -0.86
N THR A 43 17.45 10.26 -1.79
CA THR A 43 17.87 8.88 -2.15
C THR A 43 19.22 8.49 -1.57
N GLY A 44 19.99 9.43 -1.02
CA GLY A 44 21.37 9.20 -0.59
C GLY A 44 22.36 8.95 -1.74
N ILE A 45 21.96 9.20 -2.99
CA ILE A 45 22.81 8.99 -4.17
C ILE A 45 23.68 10.23 -4.37
N PRO A 46 25.02 10.10 -4.52
CA PRO A 46 25.88 11.25 -4.77
C PRO A 46 25.49 12.00 -6.05
N LEU A 47 25.52 13.34 -6.00
CA LEU A 47 25.06 14.23 -7.07
C LEU A 47 25.67 13.93 -8.45
N PRO A 48 26.99 13.60 -8.59
CA PRO A 48 27.55 13.23 -9.89
C PRO A 48 26.93 11.97 -10.49
N SER A 49 26.57 11.00 -9.64
CA SER A 49 25.87 9.79 -10.08
C SER A 49 24.39 10.06 -10.37
N MET A 50 23.76 10.98 -9.63
CA MET A 50 22.38 11.39 -9.84
C MET A 50 22.16 11.93 -11.26
N TYR A 51 23.04 12.78 -11.76
CA TYR A 51 22.93 13.31 -13.14
C TYR A 51 22.94 12.21 -14.20
N ARG A 52 23.70 11.12 -14.00
CA ARG A 52 23.71 9.99 -14.94
C ARG A 52 22.38 9.23 -14.92
N TYR A 53 21.79 9.04 -13.74
CA TYR A 53 20.49 8.36 -13.61
C TYR A 53 19.36 9.22 -14.16
N ILE A 54 19.38 10.54 -13.93
CA ILE A 54 18.46 11.50 -14.53
C ILE A 54 18.58 11.46 -16.07
N ALA A 55 19.80 11.46 -16.62
CA ALA A 55 20.03 11.40 -18.06
C ALA A 55 19.41 10.12 -18.66
N LEU A 56 19.63 8.97 -18.04
CA LEU A 56 19.07 7.69 -18.47
C LEU A 56 17.52 7.70 -18.41
N LEU A 57 16.93 8.25 -17.35
CA LEU A 57 15.48 8.33 -17.23
C LEU A 57 14.86 9.32 -18.23
N ARG A 58 15.58 10.37 -18.60
CA ARG A 58 15.17 11.28 -19.67
C ARG A 58 15.30 10.62 -21.05
N GLU A 59 16.38 9.92 -21.32
CA GLU A 59 16.59 9.14 -22.55
C GLU A 59 15.49 8.13 -22.76
N THR A 60 15.11 7.40 -21.70
CA THR A 60 14.00 6.43 -21.73
C THR A 60 12.60 7.07 -21.72
N GLY A 61 12.53 8.39 -21.61
CA GLY A 61 11.28 9.16 -21.61
C GLY A 61 10.44 8.99 -20.34
N LEU A 62 11.02 8.56 -19.22
CA LEU A 62 10.34 8.41 -17.93
C LEU A 62 10.41 9.69 -17.09
N LEU A 63 11.37 10.56 -17.38
CA LEU A 63 11.57 11.86 -16.71
C LEU A 63 11.63 12.99 -17.74
N ILE A 64 11.08 14.15 -17.38
CA ILE A 64 11.16 15.38 -18.15
C ILE A 64 11.84 16.44 -17.27
N GLY A 65 12.75 17.21 -17.82
CA GLY A 65 13.38 18.35 -17.17
C GLY A 65 12.92 19.65 -17.77
N ASP A 66 12.78 20.69 -16.94
CA ASP A 66 12.49 22.05 -17.37
C ASP A 66 13.76 22.92 -17.46
N GLU A 67 13.61 24.15 -17.93
CA GLU A 67 14.70 25.11 -18.08
C GLU A 67 15.27 25.62 -16.74
N ARG A 68 14.56 25.38 -15.64
CA ARG A 68 14.95 25.76 -14.28
C ARG A 68 15.75 24.68 -13.56
N GLY A 69 16.03 23.55 -14.25
CA GLY A 69 16.75 22.42 -13.68
C GLY A 69 15.91 21.55 -12.74
N CYS A 70 14.58 21.68 -12.85
CA CYS A 70 13.65 20.80 -12.14
C CYS A 70 13.22 19.63 -13.03
N TYR A 71 12.89 18.53 -12.41
CA TYR A 71 12.48 17.29 -13.07
C TYR A 71 11.11 16.86 -12.55
N HIS A 72 10.32 16.23 -13.43
CA HIS A 72 9.04 15.62 -13.10
C HIS A 72 8.85 14.32 -13.90
N LEU A 73 7.97 13.44 -13.39
CA LEU A 73 7.62 12.19 -14.07
C LEU A 73 6.89 12.48 -15.38
N SER A 74 7.20 11.74 -16.43
CA SER A 74 6.56 11.91 -17.72
C SER A 74 5.20 11.21 -17.80
N ALA A 75 4.34 11.67 -18.71
CA ALA A 75 3.05 11.03 -19.01
C ALA A 75 3.20 9.58 -19.54
N ARG A 76 4.39 9.14 -19.94
CA ARG A 76 4.65 7.75 -20.35
C ARG A 76 4.39 6.76 -19.20
N LEU A 77 4.56 7.18 -17.96
CA LEU A 77 4.26 6.36 -16.79
C LEU A 77 2.76 6.06 -16.64
N ILE A 78 1.87 6.90 -17.19
CA ILE A 78 0.43 6.64 -17.20
C ILE A 78 0.11 5.35 -17.98
N SER A 79 0.81 5.09 -19.08
CA SER A 79 0.60 3.86 -19.84
C SER A 79 1.06 2.62 -19.10
N LEU A 80 2.14 2.73 -18.32
CA LEU A 80 2.60 1.64 -17.45
C LEU A 80 1.64 1.39 -16.29
N ALA A 81 1.10 2.45 -15.69
CA ALA A 81 0.08 2.35 -14.64
C ALA A 81 -1.18 1.66 -15.18
N ARG A 82 -1.68 2.06 -16.35
CA ARG A 82 -2.84 1.41 -16.99
C ARG A 82 -2.60 -0.05 -17.32
N ALA A 83 -1.40 -0.42 -17.78
CA ALA A 83 -1.05 -1.81 -18.01
C ALA A 83 -1.03 -2.63 -16.73
N ALA A 84 -0.56 -2.04 -15.63
CA ALA A 84 -0.61 -2.67 -14.31
C ALA A 84 -2.06 -2.84 -13.81
N GLU A 85 -2.90 -1.82 -13.94
CA GLU A 85 -4.33 -1.87 -13.59
C GLU A 85 -5.07 -2.94 -14.39
N ALA A 86 -4.84 -3.03 -15.71
CA ALA A 86 -5.45 -4.03 -16.58
C ALA A 86 -5.01 -5.47 -16.27
N ALA A 87 -3.83 -5.66 -15.66
CA ALA A 87 -3.36 -6.97 -15.23
C ALA A 87 -3.94 -7.39 -13.86
N GLU A 88 -4.53 -6.46 -13.12
CA GLU A 88 -5.08 -6.68 -11.78
C GLU A 88 -6.58 -7.07 -11.85
N SER A 89 -6.87 -8.31 -12.20
CA SER A 89 -8.25 -8.84 -12.26
C SER A 89 -9.04 -8.66 -10.95
N ILE A 90 -8.35 -8.56 -9.82
CA ILE A 90 -8.98 -8.30 -8.51
C ILE A 90 -9.71 -6.95 -8.47
N ILE A 91 -9.24 -5.92 -9.19
CA ILE A 91 -9.87 -4.58 -9.20
C ILE A 91 -11.24 -4.64 -9.86
N GLU A 92 -11.36 -5.36 -10.99
CA GLU A 92 -12.64 -5.51 -11.71
C GLU A 92 -13.70 -6.19 -10.85
N ILE A 93 -13.29 -7.21 -10.06
CA ILE A 93 -14.20 -7.93 -9.14
C ILE A 93 -14.51 -7.08 -7.91
N ALA A 94 -13.55 -6.29 -7.42
CA ALA A 94 -13.67 -5.51 -6.21
C ALA A 94 -14.48 -4.22 -6.40
N ASP A 95 -14.34 -3.51 -7.53
CA ASP A 95 -14.93 -2.19 -7.74
C ASP A 95 -16.44 -2.14 -7.46
N PRO A 96 -17.29 -3.05 -7.96
CA PRO A 96 -18.72 -3.01 -7.66
C PRO A 96 -19.03 -3.25 -6.18
N VAL A 97 -18.24 -4.07 -5.47
CA VAL A 97 -18.42 -4.32 -4.03
C VAL A 97 -17.99 -3.08 -3.23
N MET A 98 -16.88 -2.47 -3.61
CA MET A 98 -16.36 -1.27 -2.98
C MET A 98 -17.28 -0.07 -3.16
N ARG A 99 -17.88 0.10 -4.36
CA ARG A 99 -18.88 1.15 -4.60
C ARG A 99 -20.13 0.96 -3.75
N ALA A 100 -20.63 -0.27 -3.65
CA ALA A 100 -21.77 -0.56 -2.78
C ALA A 100 -21.46 -0.23 -1.31
N LEU A 101 -20.28 -0.63 -0.83
CA LEU A 101 -19.83 -0.30 0.52
C LEU A 101 -19.68 1.20 0.73
N ALA A 102 -19.07 1.94 -0.21
CA ALA A 102 -18.89 3.37 -0.12
C ALA A 102 -20.24 4.13 -0.09
N MET A 103 -21.20 3.67 -0.88
CA MET A 103 -22.58 4.22 -0.85
C MET A 103 -23.27 3.94 0.49
N GLU A 104 -23.09 2.75 1.06
CA GLU A 104 -23.71 2.36 2.33
C GLU A 104 -23.11 3.09 3.53
N CYS A 105 -21.79 3.24 3.58
CA CYS A 105 -21.09 3.83 4.71
C CYS A 105 -20.85 5.35 4.58
N GLY A 106 -20.87 5.89 3.36
CA GLY A 106 -20.58 7.30 3.09
C GLY A 106 -19.08 7.65 3.14
N GLU A 107 -18.20 6.70 3.43
CA GLU A 107 -16.76 6.92 3.59
C GLU A 107 -15.96 6.40 2.41
N THR A 108 -14.70 6.82 2.32
CA THR A 108 -13.74 6.28 1.35
C THR A 108 -13.51 4.80 1.61
N VAL A 109 -13.46 3.99 0.56
CA VAL A 109 -13.12 2.56 0.61
C VAL A 109 -11.85 2.34 -0.18
N ILE A 110 -10.87 1.68 0.41
CA ILE A 110 -9.60 1.35 -0.25
C ILE A 110 -9.37 -0.16 -0.25
N LEU A 111 -8.77 -0.63 -1.33
CA LEU A 111 -8.24 -1.98 -1.45
C LEU A 111 -6.72 -1.92 -1.33
N VAL A 112 -6.17 -2.61 -0.36
CA VAL A 112 -4.73 -2.62 -0.09
C VAL A 112 -4.17 -4.02 -0.33
N ARG A 113 -3.08 -4.11 -1.08
CA ARG A 113 -2.36 -5.37 -1.32
C ARG A 113 -0.93 -5.28 -0.82
N LEU A 114 -0.36 -6.42 -0.50
CA LEU A 114 1.05 -6.52 -0.18
C LEU A 114 1.85 -6.73 -1.47
N VAL A 115 2.51 -5.68 -1.95
CA VAL A 115 3.36 -5.71 -3.14
C VAL A 115 4.80 -5.74 -2.69
N ALA A 116 5.51 -6.82 -2.99
CA ALA A 116 6.82 -7.13 -2.43
C ALA A 116 6.75 -7.13 -0.89
N ARG A 117 7.26 -6.10 -0.24
CA ARG A 117 7.26 -5.98 1.24
C ARG A 117 6.51 -4.73 1.72
N SER A 118 5.73 -4.12 0.87
CA SER A 118 5.01 -2.87 1.16
C SER A 118 3.52 -3.05 0.95
N PRO A 119 2.67 -2.69 1.90
CA PRO A 119 1.24 -2.50 1.65
C PRO A 119 1.06 -1.34 0.68
N VAL A 120 0.29 -1.55 -0.38
CA VAL A 120 0.03 -0.54 -1.42
C VAL A 120 -1.48 -0.44 -1.63
N CYS A 121 -2.00 0.78 -1.64
CA CYS A 121 -3.36 1.03 -2.08
C CYS A 121 -3.43 0.74 -3.58
N VAL A 122 -4.17 -0.28 -4.00
CA VAL A 122 -4.28 -0.67 -5.42
C VAL A 122 -5.55 -0.12 -6.06
N HIS A 123 -6.59 0.15 -5.27
CA HIS A 123 -7.83 0.74 -5.74
C HIS A 123 -8.52 1.55 -4.64
N ARG A 124 -9.31 2.56 -5.05
CA ARG A 124 -10.04 3.45 -4.17
C ARG A 124 -11.40 3.80 -4.76
N VAL A 125 -12.42 3.78 -3.92
CA VAL A 125 -13.71 4.45 -4.15
C VAL A 125 -13.82 5.61 -3.17
N GLU A 126 -13.91 6.80 -3.69
CA GLU A 126 -13.82 8.03 -2.92
C GLU A 126 -15.14 8.39 -2.25
N SER A 127 -15.08 8.86 -1.00
CA SER A 127 -16.22 9.46 -0.31
C SER A 127 -16.66 10.77 -0.99
N ALA A 128 -17.94 11.05 -0.96
CA ALA A 128 -18.49 12.33 -1.41
C ALA A 128 -18.23 13.50 -0.43
N HIS A 129 -17.74 13.21 0.78
CA HIS A 129 -17.44 14.24 1.76
C HIS A 129 -16.18 15.04 1.41
N HIS A 130 -16.19 16.36 1.64
CA HIS A 130 -15.03 17.23 1.45
C HIS A 130 -13.87 16.84 2.39
N LEU A 131 -14.16 16.60 3.67
CA LEU A 131 -13.20 16.05 4.62
C LEU A 131 -13.22 14.53 4.50
N ARG A 132 -12.15 13.95 3.95
CA ARG A 132 -11.98 12.52 3.78
C ARG A 132 -10.54 12.09 3.96
N ALA A 133 -10.32 10.84 4.33
CA ALA A 133 -8.99 10.27 4.33
C ALA A 133 -8.49 10.10 2.88
N ALA A 134 -7.33 10.66 2.59
CA ALA A 134 -6.75 10.69 1.25
C ALA A 134 -5.70 9.58 1.09
N PHE A 135 -6.11 8.48 0.46
CA PHE A 135 -5.21 7.41 0.05
C PHE A 135 -5.28 7.28 -1.47
N GLU A 136 -4.13 7.34 -2.14
CA GLU A 136 -4.08 7.29 -3.60
C GLU A 136 -3.68 5.89 -4.10
N PRO A 137 -4.28 5.40 -5.21
CA PRO A 137 -3.80 4.20 -5.88
C PRO A 137 -2.29 4.33 -6.21
N GLY A 138 -1.53 3.26 -5.95
CA GLY A 138 -0.08 3.25 -6.05
C GLY A 138 0.65 3.78 -4.81
N GLN A 139 -0.05 4.39 -3.85
CA GLN A 139 0.56 4.91 -2.63
C GLN A 139 0.95 3.76 -1.69
N PRO A 140 2.22 3.68 -1.25
CA PRO A 140 2.62 2.75 -0.20
C PRO A 140 2.11 3.22 1.17
N LEU A 141 1.68 2.26 1.98
CA LEU A 141 1.30 2.47 3.37
C LEU A 141 2.37 1.92 4.33
N PRO A 142 2.44 2.42 5.57
CA PRO A 142 3.37 1.87 6.56
C PRO A 142 3.07 0.39 6.86
N LEU A 143 4.10 -0.46 6.87
CA LEU A 143 3.93 -1.88 7.20
C LEU A 143 3.80 -2.13 8.70
N ASN A 144 4.39 -1.26 9.53
CA ASN A 144 4.47 -1.41 10.98
C ASN A 144 3.32 -0.77 11.76
N ARG A 145 2.25 -0.33 11.10
CA ARG A 145 1.08 0.32 11.71
C ARG A 145 -0.10 0.37 10.74
N GLY A 146 -1.30 0.56 11.27
CA GLY A 146 -2.54 0.70 10.52
C GLY A 146 -3.31 -0.60 10.32
N ALA A 147 -4.63 -0.51 10.20
CA ALA A 147 -5.54 -1.64 10.11
C ALA A 147 -5.25 -2.57 8.92
N SER A 148 -5.00 -2.01 7.73
CA SER A 148 -4.68 -2.78 6.51
C SER A 148 -3.44 -3.65 6.70
N SER A 149 -2.39 -3.09 7.31
CA SER A 149 -1.12 -3.79 7.54
C SER A 149 -1.26 -4.92 8.54
N LYS A 150 -2.06 -4.74 9.59
CA LYS A 150 -2.40 -5.81 10.55
C LYS A 150 -3.05 -7.00 9.85
N VAL A 151 -4.03 -6.71 8.97
CA VAL A 151 -4.75 -7.74 8.19
C VAL A 151 -3.83 -8.40 7.16
N LEU A 152 -3.05 -7.65 6.40
CA LEU A 152 -2.15 -8.24 5.40
C LEU A 152 -1.05 -9.10 6.03
N LEU A 153 -0.48 -8.65 7.15
CA LEU A 153 0.50 -9.41 7.90
C LEU A 153 -0.09 -10.68 8.54
N SER A 154 -1.38 -10.66 8.90
CA SER A 154 -2.06 -11.84 9.46
C SER A 154 -2.13 -13.01 8.48
N GLY A 155 -2.22 -12.74 7.19
CA GLY A 155 -2.23 -13.74 6.12
C GLY A 155 -0.86 -14.35 5.80
N LEU A 156 0.22 -13.84 6.39
CA LEU A 156 1.57 -14.35 6.15
C LEU A 156 1.96 -15.41 7.17
N PRO A 157 2.76 -16.42 6.76
CA PRO A 157 3.41 -17.32 7.71
C PRO A 157 4.22 -16.53 8.75
N GLU A 158 4.24 -17.00 9.99
CA GLU A 158 4.86 -16.28 11.12
C GLU A 158 6.30 -15.88 10.85
N GLN A 159 7.10 -16.77 10.29
CA GLN A 159 8.50 -16.49 9.96
C GLN A 159 8.62 -15.35 8.94
N VAL A 160 7.79 -15.35 7.89
CA VAL A 160 7.79 -14.30 6.85
C VAL A 160 7.36 -12.96 7.47
N ARG A 161 6.35 -12.97 8.34
CA ARG A 161 5.90 -11.78 9.08
C ARG A 161 7.00 -11.21 9.96
N ARG A 162 7.72 -12.05 10.70
CA ARG A 162 8.88 -11.64 11.50
C ARG A 162 9.96 -10.99 10.64
N ASP A 163 10.28 -11.59 9.50
CA ASP A 163 11.29 -11.07 8.57
C ASP A 163 10.89 -9.70 7.97
N TYR A 164 9.58 -9.50 7.70
CA TYR A 164 9.08 -8.23 7.22
C TYR A 164 9.17 -7.13 8.29
N LEU A 165 8.90 -7.45 9.54
CA LEU A 165 8.93 -6.49 10.63
C LEU A 165 10.35 -6.21 11.15
N ARG A 166 11.32 -7.10 10.90
CA ARG A 166 12.70 -6.96 11.40
C ARG A 166 13.36 -5.63 11.00
N GLN A 167 13.01 -5.06 9.84
CA GLN A 167 13.55 -3.77 9.40
C GLN A 167 13.22 -2.60 10.35
N PHE A 168 12.19 -2.73 11.18
CA PHE A 168 11.77 -1.71 12.15
C PHE A 168 12.33 -1.95 13.55
N ALA A 169 12.96 -3.09 13.81
CA ALA A 169 13.41 -3.48 15.15
C ALA A 169 14.45 -2.52 15.76
N ALA A 170 15.26 -1.87 14.93
CA ALA A 170 16.27 -0.92 15.38
C ALA A 170 15.69 0.47 15.69
N THR A 171 14.60 0.85 15.04
CA THR A 171 14.02 2.20 15.15
C THR A 171 12.77 2.24 16.04
N ASP A 172 12.00 1.16 16.09
CA ASP A 172 10.77 1.05 16.88
C ASP A 172 10.49 -0.44 17.24
N PRO A 173 11.23 -1.01 18.22
CA PRO A 173 11.05 -2.39 18.64
C PRO A 173 9.66 -2.65 19.25
N ASP A 174 9.06 -1.66 19.90
CA ASP A 174 7.73 -1.78 20.49
C ASP A 174 6.65 -1.86 19.40
N ALA A 175 6.80 -1.12 18.29
CA ALA A 175 5.90 -1.26 17.14
C ALA A 175 5.96 -2.66 16.52
N VAL A 176 7.13 -3.29 16.49
CA VAL A 176 7.29 -4.68 16.01
C VAL A 176 6.47 -5.63 16.87
N SER A 177 6.59 -5.55 18.19
CA SER A 177 5.87 -6.41 19.14
C SER A 177 4.36 -6.18 19.06
N ARG A 178 3.93 -4.92 19.07
CA ARG A 178 2.50 -4.55 18.89
C ARG A 178 1.94 -5.09 17.58
N MET A 179 2.68 -4.98 16.49
CA MET A 179 2.24 -5.40 15.16
C MET A 179 2.17 -6.92 15.03
N GLN A 180 3.11 -7.66 15.65
CA GLN A 180 3.05 -9.12 15.70
C GLN A 180 1.80 -9.60 16.42
N GLU A 181 1.49 -9.04 17.59
CA GLU A 181 0.30 -9.39 18.35
C GLU A 181 -0.99 -8.97 17.63
N ALA A 182 -1.03 -7.77 17.05
CA ALA A 182 -2.18 -7.31 16.28
C ALA A 182 -2.44 -8.19 15.04
N ALA A 183 -1.39 -8.66 14.37
CA ALA A 183 -1.52 -9.58 13.24
C ALA A 183 -1.96 -10.97 13.68
N ARG A 184 -1.55 -11.45 14.87
CA ARG A 184 -2.04 -12.71 15.46
C ARG A 184 -3.55 -12.62 15.73
N LEU A 185 -3.99 -11.56 16.39
CA LEU A 185 -5.42 -11.31 16.63
C LEU A 185 -6.22 -11.16 15.33
N ALA A 186 -5.65 -10.49 14.32
CA ALA A 186 -6.29 -10.36 13.02
C ALA A 186 -6.41 -11.70 12.28
N ALA A 187 -5.45 -12.63 12.46
CA ALA A 187 -5.56 -13.99 11.91
C ALA A 187 -6.74 -14.77 12.47
N GLU A 188 -7.03 -14.60 13.77
CA GLU A 188 -8.15 -15.26 14.43
C GLU A 188 -9.51 -14.66 14.04
N ARG A 189 -9.55 -13.33 13.86
CA ARG A 189 -10.79 -12.58 13.66
C ARG A 189 -11.14 -12.33 12.20
N GLY A 190 -10.15 -12.32 11.31
CA GLY A 190 -10.28 -11.90 9.91
C GLY A 190 -10.33 -10.38 9.69
N TRP A 191 -10.11 -9.58 10.75
CA TRP A 191 -10.19 -8.12 10.68
C TRP A 191 -9.31 -7.42 11.72
N ALA A 192 -9.08 -6.14 11.53
CA ALA A 192 -8.40 -5.26 12.47
C ALA A 192 -8.92 -3.83 12.37
N VAL A 193 -8.69 -3.06 13.43
CA VAL A 193 -8.92 -1.61 13.45
C VAL A 193 -7.64 -0.88 13.83
N SER A 194 -7.59 0.41 13.50
CA SER A 194 -6.54 1.32 13.93
C SER A 194 -7.13 2.70 14.20
N GLU A 195 -6.57 3.39 15.19
CA GLU A 195 -6.94 4.75 15.53
C GLU A 195 -5.68 5.60 15.62
N GLU A 196 -5.62 6.66 14.82
CA GLU A 196 -4.50 7.60 14.74
C GLU A 196 -3.11 6.97 14.48
N GLU A 197 -3.06 5.74 14.00
CA GLU A 197 -1.79 5.04 13.80
C GLU A 197 -1.04 5.51 12.54
N ILE A 198 -1.75 5.91 11.49
CA ILE A 198 -1.16 6.42 10.24
C ILE A 198 -1.25 7.96 10.25
N ASP A 199 -2.46 8.48 10.31
CA ASP A 199 -2.74 9.89 10.32
C ASP A 199 -3.54 10.28 11.57
N ARG A 200 -3.20 11.42 12.18
CA ARG A 200 -3.94 11.95 13.33
C ARG A 200 -5.39 12.24 12.94
N GLY A 201 -6.33 11.94 13.82
CA GLY A 201 -7.75 12.14 13.61
C GLY A 201 -8.38 11.15 12.63
N VAL A 202 -7.68 10.06 12.27
CA VAL A 202 -8.20 9.00 11.39
C VAL A 202 -8.32 7.68 12.12
N TRP A 203 -9.51 7.13 12.11
CA TRP A 203 -9.82 5.75 12.47
C TRP A 203 -9.97 4.91 11.19
N ALA A 204 -9.66 3.63 11.26
CA ALA A 204 -9.87 2.73 10.12
C ALA A 204 -10.27 1.32 10.57
N ALA A 205 -11.21 0.73 9.83
CA ALA A 205 -11.52 -0.70 9.89
C ALA A 205 -11.01 -1.40 8.63
N SER A 206 -10.48 -2.59 8.78
CA SER A 206 -9.97 -3.42 7.69
C SER A 206 -10.38 -4.87 7.89
N ALA A 207 -10.76 -5.56 6.80
CA ALA A 207 -11.04 -6.98 6.80
C ALA A 207 -10.28 -7.70 5.68
N ALA A 208 -9.94 -8.96 5.96
CA ALA A 208 -9.21 -9.81 5.03
C ALA A 208 -10.08 -10.19 3.83
N VAL A 209 -9.49 -10.05 2.65
CA VAL A 209 -10.03 -10.55 1.39
C VAL A 209 -9.20 -11.76 0.98
N THR A 210 -9.85 -12.90 0.78
CA THR A 210 -9.19 -14.16 0.45
C THR A 210 -9.63 -14.68 -0.93
N ASP A 211 -8.78 -15.49 -1.54
CA ASP A 211 -9.07 -16.22 -2.78
C ASP A 211 -9.49 -17.69 -2.52
N GLY A 212 -9.84 -18.00 -1.28
CA GLY A 212 -10.12 -19.37 -0.82
C GLY A 212 -8.88 -20.12 -0.35
N ARG A 213 -7.66 -19.58 -0.56
CA ARG A 213 -6.38 -20.20 -0.17
C ARG A 213 -5.57 -19.32 0.76
N SER A 214 -5.55 -18.03 0.49
CA SER A 214 -4.72 -17.05 1.21
C SER A 214 -5.37 -15.68 1.27
N THR A 215 -4.90 -14.83 2.17
CA THR A 215 -5.24 -13.40 2.16
C THR A 215 -4.51 -12.72 1.01
N VAL A 216 -5.28 -12.22 0.03
CA VAL A 216 -4.76 -11.57 -1.18
C VAL A 216 -4.83 -10.06 -1.11
N ALA A 217 -5.73 -9.52 -0.27
CA ALA A 217 -5.90 -8.08 -0.07
C ALA A 217 -6.51 -7.78 1.31
N ALA A 218 -6.53 -6.51 1.67
CA ALA A 218 -7.26 -5.97 2.79
C ALA A 218 -8.25 -4.91 2.27
N LEU A 219 -9.54 -5.11 2.52
CA LEU A 219 -10.58 -4.12 2.26
C LEU A 219 -10.67 -3.21 3.48
N THR A 220 -10.54 -1.90 3.28
CA THR A 220 -10.40 -0.95 4.39
C THR A 220 -11.27 0.28 4.19
N VAL A 221 -11.92 0.72 5.26
CA VAL A 221 -12.65 1.98 5.35
C VAL A 221 -11.93 2.87 6.36
N PRO A 222 -11.16 3.86 5.90
CA PRO A 222 -10.68 4.94 6.75
C PRO A 222 -11.77 6.00 6.93
N SER A 223 -11.96 6.51 8.15
CA SER A 223 -12.91 7.57 8.47
C SER A 223 -12.29 8.61 9.41
N PRO A 224 -12.51 9.91 9.22
CA PRO A 224 -12.15 10.91 10.20
C PRO A 224 -12.86 10.64 11.53
N LEU A 225 -12.13 10.69 12.65
CA LEU A 225 -12.66 10.44 14.00
C LEU A 225 -13.85 11.34 14.35
N VAL A 226 -13.87 12.59 13.84
CA VAL A 226 -14.98 13.52 14.05
C VAL A 226 -16.33 13.03 13.48
N ARG A 227 -16.29 12.03 12.57
CA ARG A 227 -17.46 11.38 12.00
C ARG A 227 -17.61 9.91 12.41
N ALA A 228 -16.68 9.38 13.18
CA ALA A 228 -16.67 7.99 13.59
C ALA A 228 -16.75 7.85 15.12
N PRO A 229 -17.84 8.23 15.79
CA PRO A 229 -18.07 7.86 17.18
C PRO A 229 -18.19 6.33 17.30
N ASP A 230 -18.02 5.81 18.51
CA ASP A 230 -17.90 4.36 18.79
C ASP A 230 -19.01 3.52 18.13
N GLU A 231 -20.27 3.96 18.23
CA GLU A 231 -21.40 3.26 17.60
C GLU A 231 -21.28 3.16 16.08
N LEU A 232 -20.73 4.19 15.45
CA LEU A 232 -20.50 4.19 14.01
C LEU A 232 -19.28 3.33 13.65
N GLN A 233 -18.25 3.30 14.48
CA GLN A 233 -17.07 2.44 14.29
C GLN A 233 -17.48 0.95 14.24
N GLU A 234 -18.34 0.50 15.15
CA GLU A 234 -18.89 -0.86 15.16
C GLU A 234 -19.67 -1.17 13.88
N ARG A 235 -20.53 -0.23 13.45
CA ARG A 235 -21.29 -0.37 12.20
C ARG A 235 -20.36 -0.45 10.98
N LEU A 236 -19.39 0.46 10.86
CA LEU A 236 -18.42 0.46 9.78
C LEU A 236 -17.62 -0.83 9.74
N LEU A 237 -17.18 -1.33 10.88
CA LEU A 237 -16.49 -2.61 10.97
C LEU A 237 -17.37 -3.77 10.47
N ALA A 238 -18.63 -3.82 10.87
CA ALA A 238 -19.58 -4.84 10.40
C ALA A 238 -19.79 -4.78 8.88
N GLN A 239 -19.94 -3.58 8.32
CA GLN A 239 -20.10 -3.35 6.88
C GLN A 239 -18.85 -3.77 6.09
N VAL A 240 -17.64 -3.40 6.55
CA VAL A 240 -16.37 -3.80 5.92
C VAL A 240 -16.22 -5.32 5.93
N ARG A 241 -16.50 -5.98 7.05
CA ARG A 241 -16.43 -7.44 7.16
C ARG A 241 -17.39 -8.14 6.18
N LYS A 242 -18.62 -7.66 6.09
CA LYS A 242 -19.64 -8.19 5.16
C LYS A 242 -19.18 -8.02 3.71
N ALA A 243 -18.69 -6.83 3.34
CA ALA A 243 -18.22 -6.55 1.98
C ALA A 243 -16.97 -7.39 1.64
N ALA A 244 -16.03 -7.55 2.57
CA ALA A 244 -14.85 -8.39 2.38
C ALA A 244 -15.21 -9.88 2.18
N ALA A 245 -16.21 -10.39 2.89
CA ALA A 245 -16.73 -11.75 2.69
C ALA A 245 -17.32 -11.93 1.27
N VAL A 246 -18.17 -11.01 0.82
CA VAL A 246 -18.73 -11.01 -0.54
C VAL A 246 -17.63 -10.95 -1.60
N LEU A 247 -16.62 -10.11 -1.40
CA LEU A 247 -15.49 -10.00 -2.32
C LEU A 247 -14.68 -11.31 -2.36
N SER A 248 -14.44 -11.93 -1.21
CA SER A 248 -13.72 -13.20 -1.10
C SER A 248 -14.46 -14.34 -1.83
N GLU A 249 -15.77 -14.43 -1.68
CA GLU A 249 -16.60 -15.42 -2.39
C GLU A 249 -16.50 -15.24 -3.92
N ARG A 250 -16.56 -14.00 -4.41
CA ARG A 250 -16.44 -13.70 -5.85
C ARG A 250 -15.06 -14.05 -6.40
N LEU A 251 -14.00 -13.79 -5.64
CA LEU A 251 -12.64 -14.13 -6.02
C LEU A 251 -12.42 -15.65 -6.04
N ALA A 252 -12.91 -16.36 -5.05
CA ALA A 252 -12.83 -17.81 -5.01
C ALA A 252 -13.56 -18.44 -6.22
N ALA A 253 -14.74 -17.91 -6.60
CA ALA A 253 -15.48 -18.36 -7.76
C ALA A 253 -14.80 -18.05 -9.11
N ALA A 254 -13.99 -16.99 -9.18
CA ALA A 254 -13.25 -16.61 -10.39
C ALA A 254 -11.96 -17.44 -10.59
N HIS A 255 -11.46 -18.10 -9.55
CA HIS A 255 -10.21 -18.89 -9.57
C HIS A 255 -10.43 -20.42 -9.47
N GLY A 256 -11.66 -20.88 -9.36
CA GLY A 256 -12.07 -22.29 -9.31
C GLY A 256 -12.62 -22.73 -10.64
#